data_1f9706e35df918cb65cbd1917053f68d
#
_entry.id   1f9706e35df918cb65cbd1917053f68d
#
_cell.length_a   1.000
_cell.length_b   1.000
_cell.length_c   1.000
_cell.angle_alpha   90.00
_cell.angle_beta   90.00
_cell.angle_gamma   90.00
#
_symmetry.space_group_name_H-M   'P 1'
#
loop_
_entity.id
_entity.type
_entity.pdbx_description
1 polymer ?
#
loop_
_entity_poly.entity_id
_entity_poly.type
_entity_poly.pdbx_seq_one_letter_code
_entity_poly.pdbx_strand_id
1 'polypeptide(L)'
;MRRNRRAVLWGALALALLCGCGGEQDASQRHSVALVVKSTQSEFFRSVFAGAEAAAAEYNLELSIAGPETEEDYETQNRLIAEAVRAGAEAIVFSAIDQEENAAAIDAAAQAGLQIVTIDSSVDSDQVSTYIGTDNYAAGQMAADAVLDRVSGPLYVGVVNYDVSTANGQERERGRPTPSLPAAGRRSPRWSTH
;
A
#
# COMPACT_ATOMS: atom_id res chain seq x y z
N MET A 1 -76.33 -23.02 -11.61
CA MET A 1 -75.35 -21.94 -11.29
C MET A 1 -74.09 -22.48 -10.63
N ARG A 2 -73.34 -23.39 -11.23
CA ARG A 2 -72.12 -23.97 -10.62
C ARG A 2 -70.86 -23.98 -11.51
N ARG A 3 -70.92 -23.23 -12.64
CA ARG A 3 -69.84 -23.36 -13.70
C ARG A 3 -68.81 -22.24 -13.74
N ASN A 4 -68.99 -21.14 -13.00
CA ASN A 4 -68.08 -19.99 -13.08
C ASN A 4 -67.03 -19.91 -11.95
N ARG A 5 -67.11 -20.79 -10.92
CA ARG A 5 -66.12 -20.75 -9.82
C ARG A 5 -64.74 -21.35 -10.19
N ARG A 6 -64.73 -22.28 -11.16
CA ARG A 6 -63.46 -22.92 -11.60
C ARG A 6 -62.62 -21.99 -12.52
N ALA A 7 -63.25 -21.16 -13.33
CA ALA A 7 -62.56 -20.24 -14.22
C ALA A 7 -61.92 -19.08 -13.45
N VAL A 8 -62.51 -18.64 -12.33
CA VAL A 8 -61.93 -17.58 -11.47
C VAL A 8 -60.69 -18.10 -10.68
N LEU A 9 -60.68 -19.33 -10.28
CA LEU A 9 -59.56 -19.96 -9.57
C LEU A 9 -58.31 -20.13 -10.49
N TRP A 10 -58.51 -20.41 -11.76
CA TRP A 10 -57.40 -20.53 -12.73
C TRP A 10 -56.84 -19.17 -13.17
N GLY A 11 -57.64 -18.12 -13.19
CA GLY A 11 -57.19 -16.76 -13.44
C GLY A 11 -56.36 -16.16 -12.32
N ALA A 12 -56.70 -16.49 -11.05
CA ALA A 12 -55.93 -16.03 -9.89
C ALA A 12 -54.57 -16.77 -9.74
N LEU A 13 -54.49 -18.00 -10.17
CA LEU A 13 -53.22 -18.79 -10.10
C LEU A 13 -52.26 -18.34 -11.22
N ALA A 14 -52.75 -17.93 -12.37
CA ALA A 14 -51.89 -17.39 -13.48
C ALA A 14 -51.30 -16.00 -13.17
N LEU A 15 -52.02 -15.18 -12.37
CA LEU A 15 -51.53 -13.85 -12.00
C LEU A 15 -50.46 -13.91 -10.89
N ALA A 16 -50.40 -14.95 -10.06
CA ALA A 16 -49.41 -15.12 -9.02
C ALA A 16 -48.04 -15.58 -9.55
N LEU A 17 -47.96 -16.09 -10.79
CA LEU A 17 -46.71 -16.53 -11.41
C LEU A 17 -45.95 -15.41 -12.15
N LEU A 18 -46.51 -14.19 -12.27
CA LEU A 18 -45.87 -13.07 -12.93
C LEU A 18 -45.16 -12.09 -11.96
N CYS A 19 -45.30 -12.29 -10.65
CA CYS A 19 -44.60 -11.49 -9.63
C CYS A 19 -43.24 -12.06 -9.18
N GLY A 20 -42.69 -13.04 -9.88
CA GLY A 20 -41.53 -13.79 -9.47
C GLY A 20 -40.29 -13.59 -10.32
N CYS A 21 -40.02 -12.40 -10.89
CA CYS A 21 -38.74 -12.07 -11.53
C CYS A 21 -38.40 -10.58 -11.35
N GLY A 22 -38.50 -10.10 -10.13
CA GLY A 22 -37.74 -8.97 -9.67
C GLY A 22 -36.49 -9.52 -9.00
N GLY A 23 -35.56 -10.09 -9.76
CA GLY A 23 -34.19 -10.22 -9.29
C GLY A 23 -33.74 -8.78 -9.10
N GLU A 24 -33.66 -8.32 -7.84
CA GLU A 24 -32.75 -7.26 -7.52
C GLU A 24 -31.41 -7.72 -8.09
N GLN A 25 -31.00 -7.11 -9.21
CA GLN A 25 -29.60 -7.08 -9.54
C GLN A 25 -28.98 -6.41 -8.33
N ASP A 26 -28.35 -7.23 -7.49
CA ASP A 26 -27.31 -6.76 -6.58
C ASP A 26 -26.44 -5.84 -7.45
N ALA A 27 -26.64 -4.55 -7.31
CA ALA A 27 -25.70 -3.58 -7.85
C ALA A 27 -24.41 -3.97 -7.16
N SER A 28 -23.50 -4.65 -7.90
CA SER A 28 -22.33 -5.29 -7.37
C SER A 28 -21.67 -4.29 -6.44
N GLN A 29 -21.75 -4.56 -5.13
CA GLN A 29 -21.22 -3.68 -4.12
C GLN A 29 -19.74 -3.53 -4.44
N ARG A 30 -19.33 -2.31 -4.79
CA ARG A 30 -17.93 -2.05 -5.10
C ARG A 30 -17.13 -2.19 -3.83
N HIS A 31 -16.03 -2.91 -3.89
CA HIS A 31 -15.10 -2.95 -2.78
C HIS A 31 -14.43 -1.58 -2.61
N SER A 32 -14.45 -1.09 -1.37
CA SER A 32 -13.87 0.22 -1.03
C SER A 32 -12.40 0.05 -0.64
N VAL A 33 -11.52 0.74 -1.36
CA VAL A 33 -10.06 0.71 -1.16
C VAL A 33 -9.56 2.12 -0.90
N ALA A 34 -8.80 2.30 0.18
CA ALA A 34 -8.10 3.54 0.47
C ALA A 34 -6.62 3.44 0.07
N LEU A 35 -6.14 4.36 -0.74
CA LEU A 35 -4.72 4.56 -1.02
C LEU A 35 -4.22 5.71 -0.14
N VAL A 36 -3.40 5.39 0.87
CA VAL A 36 -2.81 6.39 1.78
C VAL A 36 -1.31 6.44 1.54
N VAL A 37 -0.85 7.57 1.00
CA VAL A 37 0.54 7.78 0.56
C VAL A 37 1.28 8.77 1.44
N LYS A 38 2.60 8.91 1.23
CA LYS A 38 3.44 9.83 2.00
C LYS A 38 3.16 11.31 1.70
N SER A 39 2.79 11.63 0.45
CA SER A 39 2.42 13.00 0.07
C SER A 39 1.54 12.99 -1.19
N THR A 40 0.53 13.86 -1.17
CA THR A 40 -0.30 14.13 -2.36
C THR A 40 0.35 15.15 -3.31
N GLN A 41 1.42 15.81 -2.90
CA GLN A 41 2.13 16.83 -3.69
C GLN A 41 3.32 16.27 -4.49
N SER A 42 3.77 15.05 -4.17
CA SER A 42 4.90 14.41 -4.83
C SER A 42 4.58 14.00 -6.27
N GLU A 43 5.48 14.32 -7.21
CA GLU A 43 5.36 13.88 -8.62
C GLU A 43 5.43 12.36 -8.76
N PHE A 44 6.19 11.71 -7.89
CA PHE A 44 6.26 10.25 -7.84
C PHE A 44 4.88 9.66 -7.56
N PHE A 45 4.19 10.14 -6.51
CA PHE A 45 2.88 9.62 -6.15
C PHE A 45 1.78 9.96 -7.15
N ARG A 46 1.93 11.03 -7.94
CA ARG A 46 1.00 11.29 -9.07
C ARG A 46 0.98 10.15 -10.08
N SER A 47 2.14 9.53 -10.35
CA SER A 47 2.21 8.35 -11.22
C SER A 47 1.55 7.13 -10.58
N VAL A 48 1.69 6.97 -9.25
CA VAL A 48 1.02 5.93 -8.46
C VAL A 48 -0.50 6.12 -8.51
N PHE A 49 -1.00 7.35 -8.39
CA PHE A 49 -2.43 7.66 -8.48
C PHE A 49 -3.01 7.24 -9.82
N ALA A 50 -2.34 7.59 -10.92
CA ALA A 50 -2.81 7.20 -12.26
C ALA A 50 -2.92 5.67 -12.41
N GLY A 51 -1.95 4.92 -11.87
CA GLY A 51 -1.99 3.46 -11.84
C GLY A 51 -3.11 2.91 -10.97
N ALA A 52 -3.33 3.49 -9.79
CA ALA A 52 -4.39 3.09 -8.88
C ALA A 52 -5.79 3.37 -9.44
N GLU A 53 -5.99 4.54 -10.08
CA GLU A 53 -7.24 4.91 -10.75
C GLU A 53 -7.55 3.95 -11.92
N ALA A 54 -6.52 3.59 -12.72
CA ALA A 54 -6.69 2.62 -13.79
C ALA A 54 -7.09 1.23 -13.26
N ALA A 55 -6.43 0.76 -12.19
CA ALA A 55 -6.78 -0.50 -11.53
C ALA A 55 -8.18 -0.45 -10.92
N ALA A 56 -8.55 0.66 -10.27
CA ALA A 56 -9.88 0.82 -9.69
C ALA A 56 -10.98 0.75 -10.77
N ALA A 57 -10.73 1.33 -11.94
CA ALA A 57 -11.66 1.24 -13.08
C ALA A 57 -11.73 -0.19 -13.64
N GLU A 58 -10.58 -0.88 -13.78
CA GLU A 58 -10.51 -2.24 -14.30
C GLU A 58 -11.23 -3.25 -13.40
N TYR A 59 -11.01 -3.14 -12.07
CA TYR A 59 -11.56 -4.07 -11.07
C TYR A 59 -12.88 -3.59 -10.44
N ASN A 60 -13.46 -2.51 -10.94
CA ASN A 60 -14.70 -1.92 -10.43
C ASN A 60 -14.66 -1.64 -8.91
N LEU A 61 -13.58 -0.99 -8.44
CA LEU A 61 -13.38 -0.62 -7.05
C LEU A 61 -13.84 0.82 -6.79
N GLU A 62 -14.20 1.10 -5.54
CA GLU A 62 -14.34 2.46 -5.03
C GLU A 62 -13.00 2.87 -4.40
N LEU A 63 -12.25 3.74 -5.09
CA LEU A 63 -10.93 4.19 -4.66
C LEU A 63 -11.00 5.57 -4.01
N SER A 64 -10.45 5.68 -2.80
CA SER A 64 -10.14 6.97 -2.18
C SER A 64 -8.62 7.14 -2.10
N ILE A 65 -8.12 8.36 -2.38
CA ILE A 65 -6.70 8.70 -2.32
C ILE A 65 -6.50 9.79 -1.28
N ALA A 66 -5.58 9.58 -0.36
CA ALA A 66 -5.26 10.51 0.70
C ALA A 66 -3.75 10.49 1.03
N GLY A 67 -3.28 11.60 1.58
CA GLY A 67 -1.91 11.73 2.07
C GLY A 67 -1.70 13.15 2.62
N PRO A 68 -0.71 13.36 3.47
CA PRO A 68 -0.34 14.70 3.91
C PRO A 68 0.26 15.52 2.76
N GLU A 69 0.57 16.79 3.02
CA GLU A 69 1.24 17.64 2.05
C GLU A 69 2.74 17.32 1.93
N THR A 70 3.37 16.95 3.05
CA THR A 70 4.80 16.64 3.13
C THR A 70 5.05 15.20 3.55
N GLU A 71 6.19 14.65 3.15
CA GLU A 71 6.61 13.29 3.47
C GLU A 71 7.22 13.16 4.89
N GLU A 72 6.95 14.11 5.78
CA GLU A 72 7.42 14.16 7.17
C GLU A 72 6.28 14.07 8.19
N ASP A 73 5.02 14.24 7.75
CA ASP A 73 3.84 14.34 8.62
C ASP A 73 3.16 12.98 8.79
N TYR A 74 3.83 12.07 9.53
CA TYR A 74 3.26 10.75 9.85
C TYR A 74 2.02 10.84 10.76
N GLU A 75 1.90 11.90 11.58
CA GLU A 75 0.73 12.09 12.45
C GLU A 75 -0.55 12.32 11.62
N THR A 76 -0.46 13.16 10.59
CA THR A 76 -1.56 13.32 9.63
C THR A 76 -1.84 12.02 8.91
N GLN A 77 -0.81 11.27 8.51
CA GLN A 77 -0.98 9.99 7.84
C GLN A 77 -1.72 8.98 8.75
N ASN A 78 -1.39 8.91 10.05
CA ASN A 78 -2.10 8.08 11.03
C ASN A 78 -3.59 8.47 11.17
N ARG A 79 -3.91 9.78 11.12
CA ARG A 79 -5.31 10.23 11.11
C ARG A 79 -6.05 9.80 9.85
N LEU A 80 -5.41 9.87 8.68
CA LEU A 80 -5.99 9.45 7.41
C LEU A 80 -6.27 7.94 7.37
N ILE A 81 -5.39 7.11 7.96
CA ILE A 81 -5.65 5.68 8.15
C ILE A 81 -6.93 5.46 8.97
N ALA A 82 -7.04 6.15 10.13
CA ALA A 82 -8.22 6.06 10.97
C ALA A 82 -9.49 6.59 10.28
N GLU A 83 -9.37 7.56 9.39
CA GLU A 83 -10.48 8.05 8.56
C GLU A 83 -10.93 7.02 7.53
N ALA A 84 -10.00 6.33 6.87
CA ALA A 84 -10.31 5.24 5.95
C ALA A 84 -11.10 4.11 6.64
N VAL A 85 -10.69 3.72 7.85
CA VAL A 85 -11.42 2.74 8.67
C VAL A 85 -12.85 3.23 8.96
N ARG A 86 -13.02 4.48 9.41
CA ARG A 86 -14.35 5.05 9.70
C ARG A 86 -15.22 5.20 8.45
N ALA A 87 -14.62 5.41 7.29
CA ALA A 87 -15.32 5.49 6.02
C ALA A 87 -15.78 4.12 5.48
N GLY A 88 -15.36 3.02 6.14
CA GLY A 88 -15.74 1.67 5.77
C GLY A 88 -14.90 1.09 4.63
N ALA A 89 -13.64 1.51 4.48
CA ALA A 89 -12.71 0.87 3.57
C ALA A 89 -12.54 -0.60 3.94
N GLU A 90 -12.44 -1.47 2.95
CA GLU A 90 -12.19 -2.90 3.11
C GLU A 90 -10.70 -3.22 3.01
N ALA A 91 -9.94 -2.36 2.34
CA ALA A 91 -8.50 -2.49 2.22
C ALA A 91 -7.81 -1.12 2.26
N ILE A 92 -6.57 -1.12 2.73
CA ILE A 92 -5.64 0.02 2.63
C ILE A 92 -4.43 -0.39 1.81
N VAL A 93 -4.12 0.41 0.78
CA VAL A 93 -2.83 0.42 0.10
C VAL A 93 -2.02 1.57 0.69
N PHE A 94 -0.89 1.27 1.31
CA PHE A 94 -0.19 2.18 2.21
C PHE A 94 1.29 2.33 1.86
N SER A 95 1.81 3.57 1.88
CA SER A 95 3.24 3.85 1.83
C SER A 95 3.63 4.63 3.07
N ALA A 96 4.39 4.02 3.99
CA ALA A 96 4.70 4.60 5.29
C ALA A 96 5.68 5.77 5.21
N ILE A 97 5.38 6.88 5.87
CA ILE A 97 6.32 7.95 6.15
C ILE A 97 7.34 7.48 7.17
N ASP A 98 6.88 6.93 8.27
CA ASP A 98 7.71 6.37 9.34
C ASP A 98 7.32 4.92 9.59
N GLN A 99 8.31 4.01 9.52
CA GLN A 99 8.02 2.58 9.63
C GLN A 99 7.55 2.17 11.04
N GLU A 100 8.01 2.86 12.09
CA GLU A 100 7.69 2.54 13.48
C GLU A 100 6.44 3.31 13.95
N GLU A 101 6.38 4.62 13.69
CA GLU A 101 5.31 5.50 14.15
C GLU A 101 3.97 5.24 13.44
N ASN A 102 3.99 4.68 12.24
CA ASN A 102 2.78 4.28 11.54
C ASN A 102 2.29 2.87 11.91
N ALA A 103 3.10 2.04 12.57
CA ALA A 103 2.79 0.63 12.83
C ALA A 103 1.49 0.46 13.63
N ALA A 104 1.31 1.20 14.72
CA ALA A 104 0.13 1.09 15.57
C ALA A 104 -1.18 1.46 14.83
N ALA A 105 -1.14 2.43 13.90
CA ALA A 105 -2.31 2.82 13.12
C ALA A 105 -2.69 1.72 12.11
N ILE A 106 -1.70 1.09 11.50
CA ILE A 106 -1.90 -0.04 10.58
C ILE A 106 -2.42 -1.27 11.30
N ASP A 107 -1.87 -1.60 12.48
CA ASP A 107 -2.37 -2.69 13.32
C ASP A 107 -3.83 -2.49 13.72
N ALA A 108 -4.20 -1.25 14.07
CA ALA A 108 -5.59 -0.92 14.40
C ALA A 108 -6.52 -1.05 13.18
N ALA A 109 -6.08 -0.67 11.98
CA ALA A 109 -6.84 -0.85 10.75
C ALA A 109 -7.04 -2.34 10.43
N ALA A 110 -5.99 -3.16 10.57
CA ALA A 110 -6.09 -4.60 10.38
C ALA A 110 -7.02 -5.27 11.40
N GLN A 111 -6.97 -4.86 12.68
CA GLN A 111 -7.88 -5.33 13.73
C GLN A 111 -9.34 -4.93 13.45
N ALA A 112 -9.57 -3.84 12.76
CA ALA A 112 -10.89 -3.43 12.28
C ALA A 112 -11.38 -4.23 11.07
N GLY A 113 -10.55 -5.13 10.53
CA GLY A 113 -10.88 -6.05 9.44
C GLY A 113 -10.38 -5.64 8.06
N LEU A 114 -9.60 -4.57 7.94
CA LEU A 114 -9.07 -4.13 6.65
C LEU A 114 -7.91 -5.03 6.18
N GLN A 115 -7.85 -5.28 4.89
CA GLN A 115 -6.67 -5.88 4.27
C GLN A 115 -5.58 -4.82 4.09
N ILE A 116 -4.34 -5.15 4.45
CA ILE A 116 -3.22 -4.21 4.39
C ILE A 116 -2.25 -4.62 3.30
N VAL A 117 -2.02 -3.73 2.35
CA VAL A 117 -0.98 -3.84 1.31
C VAL A 117 -0.04 -2.65 1.45
N THR A 118 1.26 -2.88 1.49
CA THR A 118 2.22 -1.77 1.47
C THR A 118 2.88 -1.63 0.10
N ILE A 119 3.15 -0.38 -0.28
CA ILE A 119 3.84 -0.03 -1.52
C ILE A 119 5.00 0.92 -1.21
N ASP A 120 6.03 0.93 -2.05
CA ASP A 120 7.20 1.83 -1.95
C ASP A 120 7.96 1.71 -0.62
N SER A 121 7.36 2.09 0.50
CA SER A 121 7.94 2.01 1.84
C SER A 121 7.05 1.19 2.76
N SER A 122 7.62 0.18 3.40
CA SER A 122 6.92 -0.71 4.32
C SER A 122 6.74 -0.07 5.71
N VAL A 123 5.97 -0.74 6.55
CA VAL A 123 5.71 -0.40 7.95
C VAL A 123 6.08 -1.60 8.83
N ASP A 124 6.51 -1.36 10.05
CA ASP A 124 6.87 -2.40 11.01
C ASP A 124 5.63 -3.02 11.68
N SER A 125 4.93 -3.82 10.89
CA SER A 125 3.69 -4.50 11.29
C SER A 125 3.60 -5.88 10.64
N ASP A 126 3.28 -6.89 11.45
CA ASP A 126 3.02 -8.26 11.00
C ASP A 126 1.66 -8.41 10.29
N GLN A 127 0.85 -7.34 10.23
CA GLN A 127 -0.48 -7.35 9.62
C GLN A 127 -0.45 -7.06 8.11
N VAL A 128 0.73 -6.78 7.55
CA VAL A 128 0.89 -6.52 6.11
C VAL A 128 0.74 -7.81 5.32
N SER A 129 -0.28 -7.88 4.46
CA SER A 129 -0.54 -9.06 3.62
C SER A 129 0.49 -9.21 2.50
N THR A 130 0.95 -8.11 1.94
CA THR A 130 2.01 -8.08 0.91
C THR A 130 2.65 -6.70 0.79
N TYR A 131 3.91 -6.70 0.36
CA TYR A 131 4.66 -5.50 0.00
C TYR A 131 4.96 -5.50 -1.50
N ILE A 132 4.78 -4.36 -2.13
CA ILE A 132 5.09 -4.14 -3.54
C ILE A 132 6.02 -2.94 -3.64
N GLY A 133 7.27 -3.18 -3.99
CA GLY A 133 8.27 -2.12 -4.06
C GLY A 133 9.61 -2.62 -4.58
N THR A 134 10.60 -1.75 -4.47
CA THR A 134 11.99 -2.06 -4.79
C THR A 134 12.60 -2.91 -3.68
N ASP A 135 13.43 -3.89 -4.02
CA ASP A 135 14.39 -4.47 -3.08
C ASP A 135 15.47 -3.42 -2.76
N ASN A 136 15.18 -2.62 -1.73
CA ASN A 136 16.01 -1.48 -1.35
C ASN A 136 17.36 -1.89 -0.80
N TYR A 137 17.46 -3.05 -0.16
CA TYR A 137 18.72 -3.59 0.30
C TYR A 137 19.63 -3.96 -0.89
N ALA A 138 19.09 -4.68 -1.87
CA ALA A 138 19.83 -5.00 -3.10
C ALA A 138 20.19 -3.75 -3.89
N ALA A 139 19.30 -2.73 -3.95
CA ALA A 139 19.61 -1.45 -4.59
C ALA A 139 20.79 -0.73 -3.90
N GLY A 140 20.85 -0.76 -2.56
CA GLY A 140 21.98 -0.24 -1.79
C GLY A 140 23.29 -0.97 -2.10
N GLN A 141 23.24 -2.30 -2.20
CA GLN A 141 24.41 -3.10 -2.60
C GLN A 141 24.89 -2.74 -4.01
N MET A 142 23.97 -2.68 -4.98
CA MET A 142 24.30 -2.33 -6.37
C MET A 142 24.95 -0.94 -6.47
N ALA A 143 24.43 0.03 -5.72
CA ALA A 143 25.02 1.38 -5.68
C ALA A 143 26.44 1.37 -5.12
N ALA A 144 26.67 0.63 -4.05
CA ALA A 144 27.99 0.51 -3.44
C ALA A 144 28.98 -0.22 -4.34
N ASP A 145 28.57 -1.33 -4.97
CA ASP A 145 29.39 -2.10 -5.90
C ASP A 145 29.77 -1.23 -7.12
N ALA A 146 28.85 -0.46 -7.65
CA ALA A 146 29.11 0.45 -8.76
C ALA A 146 30.15 1.54 -8.45
N VAL A 147 30.27 1.95 -7.19
CA VAL A 147 31.34 2.85 -6.72
C VAL A 147 32.66 2.11 -6.60
N LEU A 148 32.63 0.92 -5.96
CA LEU A 148 33.85 0.11 -5.72
C LEU A 148 34.50 -0.35 -7.03
N ASP A 149 33.72 -0.66 -8.04
CA ASP A 149 34.20 -1.07 -9.37
C ASP A 149 34.94 0.06 -10.12
N ARG A 150 34.67 1.31 -9.77
CA ARG A 150 35.24 2.50 -10.45
C ARG A 150 36.39 3.15 -9.72
N VAL A 151 36.62 2.80 -8.45
CA VAL A 151 37.63 3.45 -7.60
C VAL A 151 38.61 2.41 -7.06
N SER A 152 39.89 2.63 -7.30
CA SER A 152 40.96 1.80 -6.79
C SER A 152 41.65 2.44 -5.58
N GLY A 153 42.01 1.63 -4.57
CA GLY A 153 42.74 2.08 -3.39
C GLY A 153 41.84 2.43 -2.19
N PRO A 154 42.39 3.10 -1.18
CA PRO A 154 41.61 3.50 0.00
C PRO A 154 40.51 4.49 -0.40
N LEU A 155 39.27 4.22 0.02
CA LEU A 155 38.08 4.99 -0.32
C LEU A 155 37.44 5.54 0.95
N TYR A 156 37.10 6.82 0.94
CA TYR A 156 36.24 7.48 1.92
C TYR A 156 34.94 7.87 1.21
N VAL A 157 33.81 7.35 1.69
CA VAL A 157 32.50 7.60 1.08
C VAL A 157 31.59 8.26 2.09
N GLY A 158 31.04 9.42 1.73
CA GLY A 158 29.92 10.02 2.42
C GLY A 158 28.62 9.49 1.82
N VAL A 159 27.65 9.16 2.67
CA VAL A 159 26.32 8.72 2.28
C VAL A 159 25.34 9.77 2.75
N VAL A 160 24.56 10.33 1.79
CA VAL A 160 23.40 11.17 2.09
C VAL A 160 22.18 10.26 2.00
N ASN A 161 21.56 9.98 3.14
CA ASN A 161 20.32 9.23 3.18
C ASN A 161 19.14 10.19 2.99
N TYR A 162 18.14 9.75 2.25
CA TYR A 162 16.91 10.51 2.02
C TYR A 162 16.17 10.75 3.34
N ASP A 163 15.93 9.70 4.09
CA ASP A 163 15.23 9.72 5.38
C ASP A 163 15.58 8.48 6.20
N VAL A 164 15.91 8.66 7.45
CA VAL A 164 16.30 7.57 8.37
C VAL A 164 15.09 6.90 9.04
N SER A 165 13.90 7.46 8.96
CA SER A 165 12.67 6.91 9.51
C SER A 165 11.94 5.97 8.54
N THR A 166 12.23 6.09 7.24
CA THR A 166 11.60 5.26 6.21
C THR A 166 12.29 3.91 6.05
N ALA A 167 11.50 2.85 5.85
CA ALA A 167 12.04 1.51 5.59
C ALA A 167 12.99 1.49 4.37
N ASN A 168 12.59 2.13 3.26
CA ASN A 168 13.38 2.17 2.04
C ASN A 168 14.72 2.94 2.21
N GLY A 169 14.75 4.01 3.01
CA GLY A 169 15.99 4.72 3.34
C GLY A 169 16.94 3.86 4.16
N GLN A 170 16.45 3.24 5.22
CA GLN A 170 17.22 2.36 6.09
C GLN A 170 17.77 1.13 5.36
N GLU A 171 16.97 0.49 4.51
CA GLU A 171 17.39 -0.69 3.74
C GLU A 171 18.49 -0.38 2.75
N ARG A 172 18.39 0.74 2.00
CA ARG A 172 19.45 1.19 1.09
C ARG A 172 20.75 1.48 1.84
N GLU A 173 20.65 2.06 3.03
CA GLU A 173 21.83 2.28 3.87
C GLU A 173 22.43 0.97 4.38
N ARG A 174 21.61 0.01 4.81
CA ARG A 174 22.06 -1.32 5.25
C ARG A 174 22.63 -2.17 4.12
N GLY A 175 22.19 -1.99 2.88
CA GLY A 175 22.69 -2.70 1.70
C GLY A 175 24.14 -2.38 1.35
N ARG A 176 24.72 -1.29 1.85
CA ARG A 176 26.14 -0.98 1.65
C ARG A 176 27.02 -2.11 2.24
N PRO A 177 28.16 -2.45 1.60
CA PRO A 177 29.07 -3.45 2.14
C PRO A 177 29.52 -3.05 3.55
N THR A 178 29.30 -3.91 4.53
CA THR A 178 29.98 -3.77 5.82
C THR A 178 31.46 -3.94 5.56
N PRO A 179 32.36 -3.05 6.06
CA PRO A 179 33.79 -3.24 5.94
C PRO A 179 34.15 -4.61 6.54
N SER A 180 34.28 -5.64 5.71
CA SER A 180 34.87 -6.88 6.16
C SER A 180 36.31 -6.56 6.56
N LEU A 181 36.72 -6.95 7.77
CA LEU A 181 38.11 -6.87 8.19
C LEU A 181 38.98 -7.50 7.10
N PRO A 182 39.99 -6.81 6.57
CA PRO A 182 40.74 -7.30 5.43
C PRO A 182 41.39 -8.63 5.76
N ALA A 183 41.19 -9.64 4.92
CA ALA A 183 42.20 -10.64 4.72
C ALA A 183 43.51 -9.89 4.36
N ALA A 184 44.57 -10.12 5.11
CA ALA A 184 45.80 -9.33 5.11
C ALA A 184 46.14 -8.71 3.73
N GLY A 185 46.02 -7.42 3.59
CA GLY A 185 46.49 -6.68 2.43
C GLY A 185 45.48 -5.77 1.69
N ARG A 186 44.16 -5.84 1.93
CA ARG A 186 43.19 -4.92 1.39
C ARG A 186 42.65 -4.00 2.50
N ARG A 187 42.79 -2.69 2.34
CA ARG A 187 42.15 -1.72 3.25
C ARG A 187 40.69 -1.66 2.93
N SER A 188 39.85 -1.94 3.93
CA SER A 188 38.39 -1.78 3.80
C SER A 188 37.99 -0.32 3.57
N PRO A 189 36.96 -0.06 2.75
CA PRO A 189 36.38 1.27 2.66
C PRO A 189 35.81 1.70 4.03
N ARG A 190 35.94 2.97 4.37
CA ARG A 190 35.28 3.59 5.52
C ARG A 190 34.03 4.29 5.03
N TRP A 191 32.92 3.95 5.61
CA TRP A 191 31.65 4.61 5.38
C TRP A 191 31.34 5.55 6.54
N SER A 192 30.86 6.75 6.25
CA SER A 192 30.30 7.67 7.25
C SER A 192 28.93 8.14 6.82
N THR A 193 27.99 8.16 7.75
CA THR A 193 26.63 8.72 7.59
C THR A 193 26.57 10.09 8.22
N HIS A 194 25.92 10.99 7.58
CA HIS A 194 25.53 12.32 8.08
C HIS A 194 24.08 12.55 7.73
#